data_8f445e3b73fff99ad25d5efd9fc449c1
#
_entry.id   8f445e3b73fff99ad25d5efd9fc449c1
#
_cell.length_a   1.000
_cell.length_b   1.000
_cell.length_c   1.000
_cell.angle_alpha   90.00
_cell.angle_beta   90.00
_cell.angle_gamma   90.00
#
_symmetry.space_group_name_H-M   'P 1'
#
loop_
_entity.id
_entity.type
_entity.pdbx_description
1 polymer ?
#
loop_
_entity_poly.entity_id
_entity_poly.type
_entity_poly.pdbx_seq_one_letter_code
_entity_poly.pdbx_strand_id
1 'polypeptide(L)'
;MALRLAHIYLPNDSSRLLEELKEKFSIIEHYEIEEKNWKEIKLLLDAEMTEPVLDFIHNQYGHREGFRVIIIPFEAVIPRLEVEEKPEKNEESQNSNSEAIRIYREDLYEDVNSVSSGGRTFILLVVLSAFVAAIGLLRGNVAIIIGAMVIAPLLGPNMGMALAATLGDPILAKRSLKTNLTGIAVALAIAIALGWFAEVDITNTEIASRLQVSYADFVLALASGAAGALSFTSGVPGSLIGVMVAVALLPPLMVFGLIIGAGQFQTSLNALLLLATNVVCVNISGVAMFLYQGVRPNSWWEEKQAKKQTRIAIIVWMALLIVLSILINLEFG
;
A
#
# COMPACT_ATOMS: atom_id res chain seq x y z
N MET A 1 0.74 21.53 10.70
CA MET A 1 0.59 20.74 11.91
C MET A 1 -0.71 19.98 11.81
N ALA A 2 -0.67 18.67 11.76
CA ALA A 2 -1.86 17.82 11.75
C ALA A 2 -2.19 17.46 13.21
N LEU A 3 -3.42 17.72 13.64
CA LEU A 3 -3.87 17.46 15.00
C LEU A 3 -4.70 16.17 15.05
N ARG A 4 -4.57 15.43 16.14
CA ARG A 4 -5.32 14.20 16.39
C ARG A 4 -5.88 14.20 17.81
N LEU A 5 -7.09 13.66 17.94
CA LEU A 5 -7.74 13.43 19.22
C LEU A 5 -7.64 11.93 19.56
N ALA A 6 -6.91 11.62 20.62
CA ALA A 6 -6.87 10.27 21.16
C ALA A 6 -7.89 10.15 22.31
N HIS A 7 -8.86 9.27 22.14
CA HIS A 7 -9.81 8.85 23.20
C HIS A 7 -9.27 7.56 23.82
N ILE A 8 -8.93 7.61 25.07
CA ILE A 8 -8.34 6.49 25.82
C ILE A 8 -9.37 6.04 26.86
N TYR A 9 -9.81 4.79 26.75
CA TYR A 9 -10.72 4.17 27.71
C TYR A 9 -9.94 3.24 28.63
N LEU A 10 -10.03 3.48 29.92
CA LEU A 10 -9.30 2.75 30.96
C LEU A 10 -10.25 2.36 32.11
N PRO A 11 -9.96 1.23 32.80
CA PRO A 11 -10.59 0.96 34.08
C PRO A 11 -10.20 2.02 35.12
N ASN A 12 -11.06 2.35 36.10
CA ASN A 12 -10.86 3.41 37.09
C ASN A 12 -9.58 3.33 37.95
N ASP A 13 -8.83 2.26 37.85
CA ASP A 13 -7.59 2.01 38.60
C ASP A 13 -6.33 2.72 38.02
N SER A 14 -6.50 3.65 37.07
CA SER A 14 -5.41 4.24 36.28
C SER A 14 -5.20 5.74 36.58
N SER A 15 -5.24 6.15 37.86
CA SER A 15 -5.21 7.56 38.26
C SER A 15 -3.92 8.35 37.90
N ARG A 16 -2.81 7.68 37.60
CA ARG A 16 -1.50 8.32 37.34
C ARG A 16 -1.15 8.50 35.85
N LEU A 17 -1.88 7.88 34.93
CA LEU A 17 -1.53 7.91 33.51
C LEU A 17 -1.40 9.34 32.97
N LEU A 18 -2.33 10.21 33.30
CA LEU A 18 -2.35 11.58 32.78
C LEU A 18 -1.16 12.41 33.29
N GLU A 19 -0.73 12.20 34.55
CA GLU A 19 0.45 12.86 35.10
C GLU A 19 1.73 12.38 34.41
N GLU A 20 1.88 11.06 34.24
CA GLU A 20 3.04 10.48 33.54
C GLU A 20 3.12 10.91 32.07
N LEU A 21 1.98 11.04 31.40
CA LEU A 21 1.93 11.51 30.02
C LEU A 21 2.33 12.99 29.92
N LYS A 22 1.87 13.84 30.83
CA LYS A 22 2.25 15.26 30.87
C LYS A 22 3.72 15.50 31.17
N GLU A 23 4.33 14.62 31.98
CA GLU A 23 5.76 14.71 32.28
C GLU A 23 6.63 14.31 31.09
N LYS A 24 6.19 13.33 30.30
CA LYS A 24 7.01 12.76 29.23
C LYS A 24 6.74 13.35 27.85
N PHE A 25 5.53 13.80 27.59
CA PHE A 25 5.08 14.21 26.26
C PHE A 25 4.47 15.61 26.26
N SER A 26 4.63 16.33 25.16
CA SER A 26 3.99 17.62 24.94
C SER A 26 2.54 17.41 24.50
N ILE A 27 1.61 17.49 25.43
CA ILE A 27 0.16 17.38 25.20
C ILE A 27 -0.38 18.80 25.01
N ILE A 28 -1.14 19.03 23.92
CA ILE A 28 -1.70 20.36 23.62
C ILE A 28 -2.87 20.65 24.54
N GLU A 29 -3.84 19.75 24.58
CA GLU A 29 -5.02 19.82 25.46
C GLU A 29 -5.40 18.43 25.95
N HIS A 30 -6.05 18.38 27.10
CA HIS A 30 -6.57 17.13 27.65
C HIS A 30 -7.87 17.37 28.38
N TYR A 31 -8.76 16.37 28.29
CA TYR A 31 -10.01 16.30 29.02
C TYR A 31 -10.11 14.92 29.65
N GLU A 32 -10.61 14.89 30.90
CA GLU A 32 -10.80 13.70 31.69
C GLU A 32 -12.26 13.59 32.09
N ILE A 33 -12.88 12.45 31.81
CA ILE A 33 -14.26 12.14 32.18
C ILE A 33 -14.24 10.86 33.01
N GLU A 34 -14.68 10.95 34.27
CA GLU A 34 -14.80 9.79 35.14
C GLU A 34 -16.26 9.32 35.18
N GLU A 35 -16.48 8.07 34.84
CA GLU A 35 -17.73 7.35 35.04
C GLU A 35 -17.54 6.25 36.09
N LYS A 36 -18.66 5.72 36.65
CA LYS A 36 -18.63 4.78 37.79
C LYS A 36 -17.67 3.60 37.65
N ASN A 37 -17.37 3.13 36.41
CA ASN A 37 -16.54 1.94 36.15
C ASN A 37 -15.41 2.20 35.13
N TRP A 38 -15.40 3.36 34.48
CA TRP A 38 -14.47 3.66 33.39
C TRP A 38 -13.97 5.10 33.49
N LYS A 39 -12.72 5.27 33.09
CA LYS A 39 -12.10 6.57 32.92
C LYS A 39 -11.84 6.80 31.45
N GLU A 40 -12.37 7.88 30.90
CA GLU A 40 -12.10 8.33 29.53
C GLU A 40 -11.16 9.52 29.59
N ILE A 41 -10.01 9.41 28.93
CA ILE A 41 -9.05 10.49 28.79
C ILE A 41 -9.01 10.89 27.30
N LYS A 42 -9.28 12.16 27.02
CA LYS A 42 -9.16 12.75 25.67
C LYS A 42 -7.90 13.59 25.62
N LEU A 43 -7.03 13.28 24.69
CA LEU A 43 -5.78 13.99 24.49
C LEU A 43 -5.77 14.61 23.09
N LEU A 44 -5.54 15.91 23.02
CA LEU A 44 -5.24 16.60 21.77
C LEU A 44 -3.73 16.59 21.56
N LEU A 45 -3.30 15.90 20.52
CA LEU A 45 -1.89 15.67 20.23
C LEU A 45 -1.54 16.15 18.82
N ASP A 46 -0.27 16.51 18.64
CA ASP A 46 0.30 16.60 17.30
C ASP A 46 0.45 15.21 16.70
N ALA A 47 0.30 15.10 15.37
CA ALA A 47 0.45 13.84 14.65
C ALA A 47 1.79 13.15 14.94
N GLU A 48 2.87 13.92 15.10
CA GLU A 48 4.22 13.41 15.40
C GLU A 48 4.34 12.79 16.80
N MET A 49 3.57 13.32 17.76
CA MET A 49 3.58 12.84 19.14
C MET A 49 2.60 11.69 19.39
N THR A 50 1.74 11.39 18.41
CA THR A 50 0.71 10.37 18.57
C THR A 50 1.31 8.97 18.76
N GLU A 51 2.29 8.58 17.94
CA GLU A 51 2.91 7.25 18.00
C GLU A 51 3.68 7.01 19.32
N PRO A 52 4.58 7.90 19.76
CA PRO A 52 5.26 7.73 21.04
C PRO A 52 4.32 7.64 22.25
N VAL A 53 3.25 8.45 22.24
CA VAL A 53 2.23 8.45 23.30
C VAL A 53 1.47 7.12 23.33
N LEU A 54 1.08 6.62 22.17
CA LEU A 54 0.31 5.36 22.07
C LEU A 54 1.17 4.15 22.41
N ASP A 55 2.42 4.10 21.96
CA ASP A 55 3.35 3.03 22.33
C ASP A 55 3.57 3.00 23.86
N PHE A 56 3.71 4.17 24.49
CA PHE A 56 3.81 4.26 25.94
C PHE A 56 2.57 3.72 26.65
N ILE A 57 1.37 4.13 26.18
CA ILE A 57 0.09 3.69 26.77
C ILE A 57 -0.13 2.20 26.54
N HIS A 58 0.14 1.71 25.33
CA HIS A 58 -0.04 0.31 24.98
C HIS A 58 0.88 -0.61 25.78
N ASN A 59 2.14 -0.25 25.94
CA ASN A 59 3.10 -1.01 26.72
C ASN A 59 2.71 -1.15 28.21
N GLN A 60 2.07 -0.12 28.74
CA GLN A 60 1.73 -0.05 30.15
C GLN A 60 0.34 -0.62 30.49
N TYR A 61 -0.64 -0.41 29.59
CA TYR A 61 -2.06 -0.70 29.82
C TYR A 61 -2.66 -1.67 28.81
N GLY A 62 -1.98 -2.03 27.72
CA GLY A 62 -2.52 -2.85 26.63
C GLY A 62 -3.00 -4.26 27.03
N HIS A 63 -2.53 -4.79 28.18
CA HIS A 63 -2.97 -6.10 28.68
C HIS A 63 -4.17 -6.03 29.64
N ARG A 64 -4.70 -4.83 29.92
CA ARG A 64 -5.85 -4.69 30.81
C ARG A 64 -7.15 -4.95 30.05
N GLU A 65 -8.02 -5.74 30.63
CA GLU A 65 -9.34 -6.02 30.06
C GLU A 65 -10.16 -4.74 29.99
N GLY A 66 -10.67 -4.43 28.78
CA GLY A 66 -11.43 -3.21 28.52
C GLY A 66 -10.60 -1.99 28.09
N PHE A 67 -9.29 -2.06 28.03
CA PHE A 67 -8.46 -1.03 27.43
C PHE A 67 -8.80 -0.83 25.95
N ARG A 68 -9.03 0.43 25.57
CA ARG A 68 -9.25 0.81 24.17
C ARG A 68 -8.75 2.22 23.93
N VAL A 69 -8.12 2.43 22.78
CA VAL A 69 -7.77 3.76 22.27
C VAL A 69 -8.45 3.97 20.93
N ILE A 70 -9.08 5.12 20.75
CA ILE A 70 -9.69 5.55 19.49
C ILE A 70 -9.00 6.85 19.08
N ILE A 71 -8.50 6.91 17.85
CA ILE A 71 -7.83 8.09 17.30
C ILE A 71 -8.75 8.70 16.25
N ILE A 72 -8.95 10.00 16.34
CA ILE A 72 -9.79 10.77 15.43
C ILE A 72 -8.93 11.85 14.79
N PRO A 73 -8.70 11.80 13.47
CA PRO A 73 -8.03 12.89 12.78
C PRO A 73 -8.96 14.11 12.68
N PHE A 74 -8.39 15.31 12.82
CA PHE A 74 -9.11 16.56 12.59
C PHE A 74 -8.89 17.06 11.17
N GLU A 75 -9.98 17.40 10.49
CA GLU A 75 -9.87 18.11 9.21
C GLU A 75 -9.56 19.60 9.39
N ALA A 76 -10.09 20.21 10.44
CA ALA A 76 -9.85 21.61 10.77
C ALA A 76 -10.10 21.91 12.26
N VAL A 77 -9.34 22.86 12.81
CA VAL A 77 -9.56 23.41 14.16
C VAL A 77 -9.70 24.94 14.06
N ILE A 78 -10.78 25.48 14.65
CA ILE A 78 -11.06 26.92 14.66
C ILE A 78 -11.30 27.39 16.10
N PRO A 79 -10.57 28.40 16.62
CA PRO A 79 -9.46 29.10 15.97
C PRO A 79 -8.23 28.21 15.81
N ARG A 80 -7.31 28.58 14.91
CA ARG A 80 -6.01 27.90 14.82
C ARG A 80 -5.29 28.04 16.14
N LEU A 81 -4.86 26.91 16.70
CA LEU A 81 -4.03 26.91 17.90
C LEU A 81 -2.67 27.55 17.56
N GLU A 82 -2.36 28.66 18.20
CA GLU A 82 -1.01 29.24 18.17
C GLU A 82 -0.14 28.39 19.10
N VAL A 83 0.69 27.55 18.51
CA VAL A 83 1.71 26.83 19.28
C VAL A 83 2.87 27.78 19.46
N GLU A 84 3.14 28.20 20.71
CA GLU A 84 4.35 28.92 21.03
C GLU A 84 5.56 28.09 20.58
N GLU A 85 6.29 28.60 19.60
CA GLU A 85 7.60 28.07 19.23
C GLU A 85 8.51 28.14 20.45
N LYS A 86 8.77 27.03 21.11
CA LYS A 86 9.82 26.95 22.13
C LYS A 86 11.16 27.28 21.47
N PRO A 87 11.97 28.17 22.01
CA PRO A 87 13.26 28.52 21.44
C PRO A 87 14.11 27.26 21.30
N GLU A 88 14.62 27.06 20.09
CA GLU A 88 15.54 26.00 19.72
C GLU A 88 16.72 25.97 20.70
N LYS A 89 16.84 24.92 21.48
CA LYS A 89 18.12 24.54 22.06
C LYS A 89 18.94 23.91 20.95
N ASN A 90 19.96 24.63 20.51
CA ASN A 90 21.02 24.17 19.64
C ASN A 90 21.56 22.82 20.13
N GLU A 91 21.18 21.74 19.44
CA GLU A 91 21.99 20.53 19.36
C GLU A 91 21.94 20.05 17.92
N GLU A 92 23.12 19.94 17.36
CA GLU A 92 23.44 19.51 16.01
C GLU A 92 22.71 18.23 15.60
N SER A 93 21.70 18.35 14.77
CA SER A 93 21.16 17.26 13.96
C SER A 93 20.72 17.86 12.62
N GLN A 94 21.66 17.94 11.70
CA GLN A 94 21.40 18.10 10.28
C GLN A 94 20.58 16.91 9.80
N ASN A 95 19.25 17.02 9.82
CA ASN A 95 18.33 16.25 8.95
C ASN A 95 16.87 16.71 9.08
N SER A 96 16.62 18.00 9.07
CA SER A 96 15.26 18.55 9.11
C SER A 96 14.83 19.10 7.74
N ASN A 97 14.73 18.23 6.73
CA ASN A 97 14.09 18.61 5.48
C ASN A 97 13.34 17.42 4.84
N SER A 98 12.42 16.83 5.57
CA SER A 98 11.28 16.06 5.03
C SER A 98 10.35 15.65 6.18
N GLU A 99 9.73 16.62 6.83
CA GLU A 99 8.53 16.40 7.65
C GLU A 99 7.33 16.07 6.72
N ALA A 100 7.47 14.97 5.99
CA ALA A 100 6.30 14.32 5.41
C ALA A 100 5.44 13.89 6.61
N ILE A 101 4.18 14.25 6.60
CA ILE A 101 3.15 13.81 7.55
C ILE A 101 3.26 12.28 7.63
N ARG A 102 3.90 11.77 8.68
CA ARG A 102 3.96 10.33 8.91
C ARG A 102 2.58 9.88 9.30
N ILE A 103 1.93 9.15 8.41
CA ILE A 103 0.68 8.48 8.73
C ILE A 103 1.00 7.46 9.82
N TYR A 104 0.16 7.45 10.86
CA TYR A 104 0.28 6.49 11.93
C TYR A 104 0.19 5.06 11.37
N ARG A 105 1.00 4.12 11.87
CA ARG A 105 1.11 2.76 11.33
C ARG A 105 -0.22 2.02 11.31
N GLU A 106 -1.05 2.18 12.33
CA GLU A 106 -2.38 1.57 12.40
C GLU A 106 -3.32 2.14 11.35
N ASP A 107 -3.27 3.45 11.07
CA ASP A 107 -4.02 4.08 9.99
C ASP A 107 -3.55 3.54 8.64
N LEU A 108 -2.21 3.44 8.44
CA LEU A 108 -1.62 2.83 7.25
C LEU A 108 -2.09 1.39 7.06
N TYR A 109 -2.10 0.59 8.15
CA TYR A 109 -2.56 -0.79 8.10
C TYR A 109 -4.04 -0.86 7.73
N GLU A 110 -4.90 -0.06 8.34
CA GLU A 110 -6.33 -0.02 8.05
C GLU A 110 -6.60 0.46 6.61
N ASP A 111 -5.92 1.50 6.15
CA ASP A 111 -6.03 2.01 4.79
C ASP A 111 -5.65 0.94 3.77
N VAL A 112 -4.49 0.32 3.93
CA VAL A 112 -4.04 -0.75 3.03
C VAL A 112 -4.94 -1.98 3.13
N ASN A 113 -5.37 -2.38 4.33
CA ASN A 113 -6.25 -3.51 4.56
C ASN A 113 -7.63 -3.30 3.91
N SER A 114 -8.17 -2.08 4.00
CA SER A 114 -9.47 -1.73 3.38
C SER A 114 -9.44 -1.87 1.85
N VAL A 115 -8.42 -1.31 1.20
CA VAL A 115 -8.26 -1.37 -0.28
C VAL A 115 -7.76 -2.73 -0.79
N SER A 116 -7.14 -3.54 0.08
CA SER A 116 -6.70 -4.91 -0.24
C SER A 116 -7.82 -5.93 -0.12
N SER A 117 -8.96 -5.55 0.44
CA SER A 117 -10.09 -6.45 0.59
C SER A 117 -10.86 -6.60 -0.71
N GLY A 118 -10.89 -7.82 -1.26
CA GLY A 118 -11.70 -8.17 -2.42
C GLY A 118 -13.19 -8.21 -2.04
N GLY A 119 -13.94 -7.20 -2.48
CA GLY A 119 -15.38 -7.13 -2.34
C GLY A 119 -16.08 -7.18 -3.71
N ARG A 120 -17.43 -7.08 -3.72
CA ARG A 120 -18.21 -6.99 -4.96
C ARG A 120 -17.79 -5.79 -5.82
N THR A 121 -17.54 -4.64 -5.18
CA THR A 121 -17.09 -3.43 -5.86
C THR A 121 -15.73 -3.62 -6.52
N PHE A 122 -14.78 -4.29 -5.87
CA PHE A 122 -13.50 -4.64 -6.45
C PHE A 122 -13.65 -5.44 -7.75
N ILE A 123 -14.47 -6.51 -7.73
CA ILE A 123 -14.71 -7.35 -8.89
C ILE A 123 -15.38 -6.56 -10.02
N LEU A 124 -16.38 -5.72 -9.71
CA LEU A 124 -17.04 -4.88 -10.70
C LEU A 124 -16.06 -3.90 -11.37
N LEU A 125 -15.19 -3.24 -10.58
CA LEU A 125 -14.17 -2.35 -11.12
C LEU A 125 -13.16 -3.10 -12.00
N VAL A 126 -12.75 -4.31 -11.61
CA VAL A 126 -11.88 -5.16 -12.45
C VAL A 126 -12.58 -5.51 -13.77
N VAL A 127 -13.84 -5.90 -13.74
CA VAL A 127 -14.63 -6.22 -14.95
C VAL A 127 -14.70 -5.01 -15.87
N LEU A 128 -15.10 -3.85 -15.34
CA LEU A 128 -15.23 -2.63 -16.14
C LEU A 128 -13.89 -2.18 -16.71
N SER A 129 -12.83 -2.19 -15.90
CA SER A 129 -11.49 -1.80 -16.36
C SER A 129 -10.94 -2.76 -17.42
N ALA A 130 -11.20 -4.06 -17.30
CA ALA A 130 -10.78 -5.06 -18.28
C ALA A 130 -11.47 -4.85 -19.64
N PHE A 131 -12.78 -4.59 -19.67
CA PHE A 131 -13.48 -4.27 -20.91
C PHE A 131 -12.94 -3.00 -21.56
N VAL A 132 -12.77 -1.92 -20.80
CA VAL A 132 -12.25 -0.66 -21.32
C VAL A 132 -10.81 -0.82 -21.81
N ALA A 133 -9.96 -1.55 -21.07
CA ALA A 133 -8.58 -1.82 -21.47
C ALA A 133 -8.49 -2.65 -22.76
N ALA A 134 -9.31 -3.70 -22.90
CA ALA A 134 -9.35 -4.50 -24.10
C ALA A 134 -9.75 -3.67 -25.34
N ILE A 135 -10.79 -2.84 -25.21
CA ILE A 135 -11.23 -1.95 -26.30
C ILE A 135 -10.11 -0.96 -26.65
N GLY A 136 -9.44 -0.40 -25.65
CA GLY A 136 -8.31 0.52 -25.83
C GLY A 136 -7.15 -0.12 -26.58
N LEU A 137 -6.76 -1.35 -26.20
CA LEU A 137 -5.70 -2.14 -26.83
C LEU A 137 -6.04 -2.49 -28.27
N LEU A 138 -7.24 -3.02 -28.52
CA LEU A 138 -7.68 -3.42 -29.87
C LEU A 138 -7.78 -2.22 -30.83
N ARG A 139 -8.10 -1.03 -30.30
CA ARG A 139 -8.16 0.22 -31.10
C ARG A 139 -6.83 0.96 -31.19
N GLY A 140 -5.80 0.53 -30.47
CA GLY A 140 -4.52 1.27 -30.37
C GLY A 140 -4.69 2.67 -29.75
N ASN A 141 -5.61 2.83 -28.82
CA ASN A 141 -5.93 4.15 -28.24
C ASN A 141 -5.43 4.25 -26.80
N VAL A 142 -4.30 4.94 -26.63
CA VAL A 142 -3.64 5.15 -25.33
C VAL A 142 -4.55 5.83 -24.31
N ALA A 143 -5.39 6.80 -24.74
CA ALA A 143 -6.26 7.54 -23.81
C ALA A 143 -7.31 6.61 -23.16
N ILE A 144 -7.87 5.67 -23.95
CA ILE A 144 -8.81 4.66 -23.43
C ILE A 144 -8.08 3.71 -22.47
N ILE A 145 -6.86 3.29 -22.81
CA ILE A 145 -6.05 2.42 -21.93
C ILE A 145 -5.77 3.12 -20.60
N ILE A 146 -5.38 4.40 -20.61
CA ILE A 146 -5.17 5.18 -19.38
C ILE A 146 -6.48 5.29 -18.58
N GLY A 147 -7.61 5.53 -19.23
CA GLY A 147 -8.91 5.53 -18.56
C GLY A 147 -9.24 4.21 -17.86
N ALA A 148 -8.89 3.07 -18.48
CA ALA A 148 -9.04 1.76 -17.84
C ALA A 148 -8.15 1.60 -16.60
N MET A 149 -6.91 2.10 -16.65
CA MET A 149 -5.96 2.04 -15.54
C MET A 149 -6.43 2.85 -14.33
N VAL A 150 -7.12 3.98 -14.54
CA VAL A 150 -7.72 4.79 -13.47
C VAL A 150 -8.79 4.02 -12.72
N ILE A 151 -9.56 3.18 -13.43
CA ILE A 151 -10.65 2.40 -12.84
C ILE A 151 -10.12 1.15 -12.12
N ALA A 152 -8.98 0.59 -12.58
CA ALA A 152 -8.46 -0.69 -12.13
C ALA A 152 -7.99 -0.66 -10.66
N PRO A 153 -8.55 -1.48 -9.75
CA PRO A 153 -8.20 -1.45 -8.33
C PRO A 153 -6.99 -2.33 -8.00
N LEU A 154 -5.93 -2.31 -8.84
CA LEU A 154 -4.78 -3.20 -8.71
C LEU A 154 -3.72 -2.74 -7.70
N LEU A 155 -3.73 -1.45 -7.32
CA LEU A 155 -2.78 -0.91 -6.34
C LEU A 155 -2.95 -1.57 -4.97
N GLY A 156 -4.19 -1.62 -4.45
CA GLY A 156 -4.49 -2.09 -3.10
C GLY A 156 -3.91 -3.48 -2.78
N PRO A 157 -4.25 -4.53 -3.53
CA PRO A 157 -3.74 -5.87 -3.27
C PRO A 157 -2.21 -5.99 -3.36
N ASN A 158 -1.56 -5.25 -4.27
CA ASN A 158 -0.10 -5.27 -4.38
C ASN A 158 0.57 -4.56 -3.19
N MET A 159 0.06 -3.40 -2.78
CA MET A 159 0.56 -2.72 -1.58
C MET A 159 0.25 -3.51 -0.30
N GLY A 160 -0.89 -4.20 -0.27
CA GLY A 160 -1.21 -5.15 0.81
C GLY A 160 -0.21 -6.30 0.93
N MET A 161 0.26 -6.86 -0.19
CA MET A 161 1.32 -7.87 -0.18
C MET A 161 2.66 -7.28 0.28
N ALA A 162 3.02 -6.08 -0.17
CA ALA A 162 4.25 -5.41 0.23
C ALA A 162 4.24 -5.05 1.73
N LEU A 163 3.14 -4.49 2.24
CA LEU A 163 2.99 -4.17 3.65
C LEU A 163 3.00 -5.42 4.53
N ALA A 164 2.28 -6.46 4.12
CA ALA A 164 2.25 -7.75 4.82
C ALA A 164 3.65 -8.38 4.91
N ALA A 165 4.45 -8.30 3.83
CA ALA A 165 5.84 -8.75 3.84
C ALA A 165 6.70 -7.91 4.78
N THR A 166 6.47 -6.60 4.84
CA THR A 166 7.21 -5.66 5.71
C THR A 166 6.90 -5.90 7.20
N LEU A 167 5.62 -6.09 7.53
CA LEU A 167 5.16 -6.33 8.91
C LEU A 167 5.26 -7.80 9.35
N GLY A 168 5.47 -8.73 8.40
CA GLY A 168 5.44 -10.16 8.66
C GLY A 168 4.04 -10.69 8.99
N ASP A 169 2.99 -10.07 8.45
CA ASP A 169 1.60 -10.45 8.66
C ASP A 169 1.09 -11.47 7.61
N PRO A 170 0.97 -12.76 7.99
CA PRO A 170 0.51 -13.80 7.07
C PRO A 170 -0.99 -13.68 6.74
N ILE A 171 -1.79 -13.03 7.59
CA ILE A 171 -3.24 -12.89 7.38
C ILE A 171 -3.48 -11.86 6.27
N LEU A 172 -2.84 -10.68 6.38
CA LEU A 172 -2.87 -9.66 5.35
C LEU A 172 -2.27 -10.18 4.04
N ALA A 173 -1.14 -10.91 4.09
CA ALA A 173 -0.51 -11.51 2.91
C ALA A 173 -1.46 -12.45 2.17
N LYS A 174 -2.11 -13.39 2.87
CA LYS A 174 -3.06 -14.34 2.28
C LYS A 174 -4.27 -13.65 1.70
N ARG A 175 -4.80 -12.63 2.39
CA ARG A 175 -5.95 -11.85 1.93
C ARG A 175 -5.63 -11.08 0.65
N SER A 176 -4.53 -10.34 0.64
CA SER A 176 -4.07 -9.54 -0.49
C SER A 176 -3.73 -10.41 -1.70
N LEU A 177 -3.05 -11.55 -1.48
CA LEU A 177 -2.75 -12.51 -2.53
C LEU A 177 -4.04 -13.10 -3.14
N LYS A 178 -5.01 -13.49 -2.31
CA LYS A 178 -6.31 -13.99 -2.79
C LYS A 178 -7.03 -12.95 -3.63
N THR A 179 -7.07 -11.68 -3.18
CA THR A 179 -7.71 -10.58 -3.91
C THR A 179 -7.00 -10.34 -5.25
N ASN A 180 -5.66 -10.30 -5.24
CA ASN A 180 -4.85 -10.12 -6.45
C ASN A 180 -5.10 -11.24 -7.47
N LEU A 181 -5.01 -12.50 -7.04
CA LEU A 181 -5.27 -13.66 -7.91
C LEU A 181 -6.71 -13.67 -8.45
N THR A 182 -7.70 -13.27 -7.63
CA THR A 182 -9.10 -13.16 -8.10
C THR A 182 -9.22 -12.07 -9.16
N GLY A 183 -8.61 -10.90 -8.95
CA GLY A 183 -8.60 -9.81 -9.94
C GLY A 183 -7.94 -10.23 -11.25
N ILE A 184 -6.76 -10.83 -11.16
CA ILE A 184 -6.03 -11.36 -12.33
C ILE A 184 -6.89 -12.39 -13.07
N ALA A 185 -7.48 -13.34 -12.37
CA ALA A 185 -8.30 -14.40 -12.99
C ALA A 185 -9.53 -13.83 -13.72
N VAL A 186 -10.22 -12.86 -13.10
CA VAL A 186 -11.39 -12.20 -13.72
C VAL A 186 -10.99 -11.39 -14.95
N ALA A 187 -9.94 -10.57 -14.85
CA ALA A 187 -9.46 -9.77 -15.98
C ALA A 187 -8.96 -10.67 -17.13
N LEU A 188 -8.23 -11.74 -16.80
CA LEU A 188 -7.73 -12.70 -17.76
C LEU A 188 -8.87 -13.44 -18.48
N ALA A 189 -9.90 -13.88 -17.74
CA ALA A 189 -11.06 -14.56 -18.35
C ALA A 189 -11.77 -13.63 -19.35
N ILE A 190 -11.93 -12.35 -19.02
CA ILE A 190 -12.52 -11.35 -19.93
C ILE A 190 -11.63 -11.14 -21.15
N ALA A 191 -10.31 -10.99 -20.94
CA ALA A 191 -9.37 -10.79 -22.02
C ALA A 191 -9.34 -11.97 -23.00
N ILE A 192 -9.32 -13.20 -22.48
CA ILE A 192 -9.38 -14.42 -23.31
C ILE A 192 -10.70 -14.48 -24.10
N ALA A 193 -11.82 -14.22 -23.43
CA ALA A 193 -13.13 -14.22 -24.09
C ALA A 193 -13.18 -13.19 -25.22
N LEU A 194 -12.70 -11.96 -24.98
CA LEU A 194 -12.67 -10.91 -25.99
C LEU A 194 -11.68 -11.22 -27.13
N GLY A 195 -10.52 -11.79 -26.82
CA GLY A 195 -9.53 -12.22 -27.81
C GLY A 195 -10.03 -13.35 -28.72
N TRP A 196 -10.94 -14.19 -28.21
CA TRP A 196 -11.60 -15.23 -29.03
C TRP A 196 -12.54 -14.66 -30.12
N PHE A 197 -13.21 -13.54 -29.81
CA PHE A 197 -14.18 -12.93 -30.72
C PHE A 197 -13.61 -11.78 -31.54
N ALA A 198 -12.49 -11.21 -31.15
CA ALA A 198 -11.86 -10.05 -31.80
C ALA A 198 -10.67 -10.50 -32.66
N GLU A 199 -10.46 -9.80 -33.77
CA GLU A 199 -9.19 -9.87 -34.50
C GLU A 199 -8.13 -9.11 -33.73
N VAL A 200 -7.14 -9.85 -33.19
CA VAL A 200 -6.03 -9.26 -32.41
C VAL A 200 -4.85 -9.02 -33.35
N ASP A 201 -4.63 -7.75 -33.70
CA ASP A 201 -3.48 -7.33 -34.49
C ASP A 201 -2.25 -7.11 -33.58
N ILE A 202 -1.30 -8.06 -33.61
CA ILE A 202 -0.07 -8.01 -32.84
C ILE A 202 0.90 -6.92 -33.34
N THR A 203 0.69 -6.35 -34.53
CA THR A 203 1.49 -5.24 -35.06
C THR A 203 1.05 -3.86 -34.52
N ASN A 204 -0.10 -3.82 -33.88
CA ASN A 204 -0.58 -2.65 -33.19
C ASN A 204 0.42 -2.21 -32.13
N THR A 205 0.85 -0.94 -32.17
CA THR A 205 1.90 -0.37 -31.31
C THR A 205 1.64 -0.62 -29.83
N GLU A 206 0.37 -0.54 -29.38
CA GLU A 206 0.00 -0.72 -27.99
C GLU A 206 0.10 -2.17 -27.53
N ILE A 207 -0.12 -3.13 -28.42
CA ILE A 207 0.05 -4.55 -28.16
C ILE A 207 1.53 -4.92 -28.30
N ALA A 208 2.16 -4.53 -29.39
CA ALA A 208 3.55 -4.87 -29.71
C ALA A 208 4.55 -4.40 -28.63
N SER A 209 4.34 -3.20 -28.07
CA SER A 209 5.19 -2.67 -27.01
C SER A 209 5.15 -3.49 -25.72
N ARG A 210 4.11 -4.29 -25.50
CA ARG A 210 3.96 -5.16 -24.32
C ARG A 210 4.36 -6.62 -24.57
N LEU A 211 4.85 -6.89 -25.75
CA LEU A 211 5.45 -8.18 -26.14
C LEU A 211 6.97 -8.16 -26.07
N GLN A 212 7.56 -7.05 -25.70
CA GLN A 212 8.99 -6.91 -25.53
C GLN A 212 9.27 -6.41 -24.11
N VAL A 213 10.18 -7.06 -23.42
CA VAL A 213 10.60 -6.64 -22.08
C VAL A 213 11.88 -5.84 -22.21
N SER A 214 11.85 -4.59 -21.75
CA SER A 214 12.97 -3.66 -21.79
C SER A 214 13.47 -3.34 -20.38
N TYR A 215 14.70 -2.91 -20.23
CA TYR A 215 15.23 -2.37 -18.96
C TYR A 215 14.42 -1.18 -18.44
N ALA A 216 13.78 -0.42 -19.34
CA ALA A 216 12.87 0.67 -18.95
C ALA A 216 11.65 0.17 -18.18
N ASP A 217 11.15 -1.04 -18.46
CA ASP A 217 9.99 -1.61 -17.76
C ASP A 217 10.35 -1.97 -16.32
N PHE A 218 11.57 -2.43 -16.05
CA PHE A 218 12.05 -2.65 -14.69
C PHE A 218 12.08 -1.34 -13.88
N VAL A 219 12.62 -0.27 -14.48
CA VAL A 219 12.68 1.05 -13.82
C VAL A 219 11.27 1.57 -13.57
N LEU A 220 10.39 1.46 -14.55
CA LEU A 220 8.99 1.88 -14.45
C LEU A 220 8.27 1.13 -13.32
N ALA A 221 8.40 -0.19 -13.28
CA ALA A 221 7.74 -1.03 -12.29
C ALA A 221 8.28 -0.77 -10.87
N LEU A 222 9.61 -0.61 -10.71
CA LEU A 222 10.22 -0.24 -9.43
C LEU A 222 9.77 1.14 -8.95
N ALA A 223 9.77 2.14 -9.85
CA ALA A 223 9.29 3.49 -9.52
C ALA A 223 7.80 3.48 -9.15
N SER A 224 6.99 2.71 -9.87
CA SER A 224 5.55 2.58 -9.61
C SER A 224 5.26 1.97 -8.24
N GLY A 225 5.98 0.92 -7.85
CA GLY A 225 5.81 0.30 -6.54
C GLY A 225 6.29 1.20 -5.40
N ALA A 226 7.40 1.90 -5.57
CA ALA A 226 7.89 2.88 -4.61
C ALA A 226 6.89 4.04 -4.43
N ALA A 227 6.40 4.60 -5.53
CA ALA A 227 5.38 5.66 -5.50
C ALA A 227 4.07 5.17 -4.86
N GLY A 228 3.67 3.90 -5.15
CA GLY A 228 2.50 3.27 -4.53
C GLY A 228 2.61 3.20 -3.00
N ALA A 229 3.74 2.73 -2.48
CA ALA A 229 3.98 2.69 -1.03
C ALA A 229 4.05 4.09 -0.41
N LEU A 230 4.71 5.03 -1.12
CA LEU A 230 4.83 6.43 -0.67
C LEU A 230 3.46 7.10 -0.53
N SER A 231 2.49 6.80 -1.41
CA SER A 231 1.16 7.41 -1.35
C SER A 231 0.41 7.08 -0.06
N PHE A 232 0.52 5.82 0.39
CA PHE A 232 -0.14 5.39 1.63
C PHE A 232 0.47 6.01 2.87
N THR A 233 1.75 6.38 2.82
CA THR A 233 2.47 6.94 3.98
C THR A 233 2.52 8.46 3.98
N SER A 234 2.27 9.12 2.86
CA SER A 234 2.28 10.59 2.73
C SER A 234 0.90 11.24 2.69
N GLY A 235 -0.18 10.44 2.74
CA GLY A 235 -1.55 10.95 2.65
C GLY A 235 -1.94 11.52 1.29
N VAL A 236 -1.12 11.26 0.25
CA VAL A 236 -1.47 11.64 -1.13
C VAL A 236 -2.61 10.73 -1.62
N PRO A 237 -3.65 11.30 -2.28
CA PRO A 237 -4.76 10.49 -2.76
C PRO A 237 -4.29 9.32 -3.62
N GLY A 238 -4.54 8.09 -3.14
CA GLY A 238 -4.11 6.85 -3.78
C GLY A 238 -4.66 6.65 -5.20
N SER A 239 -5.73 7.37 -5.57
CA SER A 239 -6.31 7.34 -6.91
C SER A 239 -5.36 7.81 -8.01
N LEU A 240 -4.55 8.84 -7.74
CA LEU A 240 -3.58 9.35 -8.71
C LEU A 240 -2.41 8.38 -8.91
N ILE A 241 -1.96 7.75 -7.83
CA ILE A 241 -0.81 6.85 -7.85
C ILE A 241 -1.23 5.42 -8.24
N GLY A 242 -2.48 5.05 -7.98
CA GLY A 242 -3.07 3.80 -8.46
C GLY A 242 -2.95 3.62 -9.96
N VAL A 243 -3.02 4.71 -10.72
CA VAL A 243 -2.78 4.69 -12.18
C VAL A 243 -1.37 4.21 -12.50
N MET A 244 -0.34 4.69 -11.80
CA MET A 244 1.06 4.31 -12.08
C MET A 244 1.32 2.82 -11.87
N VAL A 245 0.75 2.21 -10.81
CA VAL A 245 0.84 0.76 -10.60
C VAL A 245 0.02 0.00 -11.64
N ALA A 246 -1.17 0.52 -11.98
CA ALA A 246 -2.02 -0.09 -13.01
C ALA A 246 -1.37 -0.04 -14.41
N VAL A 247 -0.55 0.98 -14.72
CA VAL A 247 0.25 1.04 -15.96
C VAL A 247 1.15 -0.18 -16.11
N ALA A 248 1.77 -0.59 -15.02
CA ALA A 248 2.67 -1.73 -15.03
C ALA A 248 1.93 -3.08 -15.12
N LEU A 249 0.68 -3.18 -14.66
CA LEU A 249 0.02 -4.47 -14.45
C LEU A 249 -1.13 -4.76 -15.43
N LEU A 250 -2.07 -3.80 -15.60
CA LEU A 250 -3.30 -4.07 -16.36
C LEU A 250 -3.05 -4.32 -17.86
N PRO A 251 -2.30 -3.46 -18.60
CA PRO A 251 -2.11 -3.67 -20.03
C PRO A 251 -1.38 -4.98 -20.38
N PRO A 252 -0.26 -5.35 -19.72
CA PRO A 252 0.38 -6.64 -19.97
C PRO A 252 -0.54 -7.84 -19.69
N LEU A 253 -1.34 -7.77 -18.62
CA LEU A 253 -2.32 -8.80 -18.28
C LEU A 253 -3.37 -8.95 -19.39
N MET A 254 -3.90 -7.83 -19.90
CA MET A 254 -4.91 -7.81 -20.93
C MET A 254 -4.33 -8.29 -22.27
N VAL A 255 -3.12 -7.87 -22.65
CA VAL A 255 -2.42 -8.34 -23.86
C VAL A 255 -2.19 -9.85 -23.79
N PHE A 256 -1.72 -10.36 -22.64
CA PHE A 256 -1.55 -11.79 -22.41
C PHE A 256 -2.86 -12.56 -22.69
N GLY A 257 -3.97 -12.10 -22.10
CA GLY A 257 -5.27 -12.77 -22.28
C GLY A 257 -5.84 -12.65 -23.70
N LEU A 258 -5.76 -11.48 -24.34
CA LEU A 258 -6.22 -11.26 -25.71
C LEU A 258 -5.50 -12.17 -26.70
N ILE A 259 -4.17 -12.29 -26.59
CA ILE A 259 -3.34 -13.11 -27.47
C ILE A 259 -3.61 -14.62 -27.26
N ILE A 260 -3.82 -15.07 -26.01
CA ILE A 260 -4.28 -16.42 -25.71
C ILE A 260 -5.62 -16.68 -26.40
N GLY A 261 -6.59 -15.78 -26.25
CA GLY A 261 -7.90 -15.89 -26.88
C GLY A 261 -7.84 -15.96 -28.39
N ALA A 262 -6.88 -15.26 -29.01
CA ALA A 262 -6.60 -15.33 -30.44
C ALA A 262 -5.84 -16.61 -30.88
N GLY A 263 -5.52 -17.53 -29.97
CA GLY A 263 -4.83 -18.79 -30.27
C GLY A 263 -3.30 -18.68 -30.45
N GLN A 264 -2.68 -17.53 -30.13
CA GLN A 264 -1.24 -17.31 -30.33
C GLN A 264 -0.46 -17.53 -29.03
N PHE A 265 -0.45 -18.75 -28.54
CA PHE A 265 0.12 -19.10 -27.22
C PHE A 265 1.60 -18.74 -27.07
N GLN A 266 2.43 -18.97 -28.11
CA GLN A 266 3.86 -18.69 -28.02
C GLN A 266 4.15 -17.20 -27.80
N THR A 267 3.49 -16.35 -28.57
CA THR A 267 3.63 -14.88 -28.47
C THR A 267 3.09 -14.36 -27.13
N SER A 268 2.08 -15.00 -26.55
CA SER A 268 1.50 -14.57 -25.28
C SER A 268 2.48 -14.68 -24.10
N LEU A 269 3.43 -15.60 -24.14
CA LEU A 269 4.42 -15.81 -23.08
C LEU A 269 5.26 -14.54 -22.82
N ASN A 270 5.50 -13.74 -23.84
CA ASN A 270 6.24 -12.48 -23.71
C ASN A 270 5.48 -11.46 -22.84
N ALA A 271 4.17 -11.32 -23.04
CA ALA A 271 3.34 -10.48 -22.19
C ALA A 271 3.24 -11.02 -20.76
N LEU A 272 3.23 -12.34 -20.58
CA LEU A 272 3.28 -12.98 -19.26
C LEU A 272 4.61 -12.68 -18.55
N LEU A 273 5.74 -12.75 -19.24
CA LEU A 273 7.05 -12.42 -18.69
C LEU A 273 7.09 -10.96 -18.23
N LEU A 274 6.58 -10.02 -19.04
CA LEU A 274 6.47 -8.63 -18.67
C LEU A 274 5.59 -8.43 -17.42
N LEU A 275 4.41 -9.04 -17.39
CA LEU A 275 3.51 -8.98 -16.24
C LEU A 275 4.17 -9.52 -14.96
N ALA A 276 4.79 -10.70 -15.05
CA ALA A 276 5.46 -11.32 -13.91
C ALA A 276 6.60 -10.45 -13.38
N THR A 277 7.42 -9.89 -14.27
CA THR A 277 8.50 -8.98 -13.92
C THR A 277 7.97 -7.73 -13.21
N ASN A 278 6.91 -7.14 -13.74
CA ASN A 278 6.30 -5.95 -13.16
C ASN A 278 5.71 -6.23 -11.77
N VAL A 279 5.00 -7.35 -11.59
CA VAL A 279 4.48 -7.76 -10.27
C VAL A 279 5.60 -7.88 -9.25
N VAL A 280 6.69 -8.55 -9.63
CA VAL A 280 7.85 -8.74 -8.75
C VAL A 280 8.50 -7.40 -8.40
N CYS A 281 8.76 -6.55 -9.38
CA CYS A 281 9.39 -5.23 -9.18
C CYS A 281 8.54 -4.30 -8.31
N VAL A 282 7.22 -4.23 -8.56
CA VAL A 282 6.29 -3.42 -7.75
C VAL A 282 6.29 -3.85 -6.29
N ASN A 283 6.27 -5.16 -6.02
CA ASN A 283 6.28 -5.66 -4.65
C ASN A 283 7.63 -5.46 -3.95
N ILE A 284 8.76 -5.71 -4.63
CA ILE A 284 10.10 -5.47 -4.05
C ILE A 284 10.27 -3.99 -3.68
N SER A 285 9.95 -3.09 -4.60
CA SER A 285 10.11 -1.65 -4.37
C SER A 285 9.13 -1.12 -3.33
N GLY A 286 7.90 -1.67 -3.27
CA GLY A 286 6.95 -1.37 -2.20
C GLY A 286 7.48 -1.75 -0.83
N VAL A 287 8.01 -2.97 -0.66
CA VAL A 287 8.67 -3.43 0.59
C VAL A 287 9.85 -2.52 0.94
N ALA A 288 10.72 -2.25 -0.03
CA ALA A 288 11.90 -1.40 0.19
C ALA A 288 11.49 0.01 0.66
N MET A 289 10.45 0.58 0.06
CA MET A 289 9.95 1.91 0.42
C MET A 289 9.31 1.93 1.81
N PHE A 290 8.46 0.95 2.17
CA PHE A 290 7.91 0.85 3.52
C PHE A 290 9.02 0.71 4.58
N LEU A 291 10.04 -0.12 4.32
CA LEU A 291 11.19 -0.24 5.22
C LEU A 291 11.99 1.06 5.33
N TYR A 292 12.21 1.77 4.21
CA TYR A 292 12.88 3.07 4.18
C TYR A 292 12.15 4.12 5.01
N GLN A 293 10.81 4.12 4.97
CA GLN A 293 9.96 5.00 5.75
C GLN A 293 9.85 4.60 7.23
N GLY A 294 10.51 3.52 7.63
CA GLY A 294 10.55 3.09 9.02
C GLY A 294 9.30 2.33 9.48
N VAL A 295 8.48 1.81 8.55
CA VAL A 295 7.37 0.93 8.89
C VAL A 295 7.91 -0.36 9.52
N ARG A 296 7.58 -0.61 10.80
CA ARG A 296 8.09 -1.74 11.59
C ARG A 296 6.97 -2.34 12.44
N PRO A 297 7.04 -3.64 12.77
CA PRO A 297 6.08 -4.27 13.69
C PRO A 297 6.20 -3.72 15.12
N ASN A 298 5.11 -3.79 15.91
CA ASN A 298 4.95 -3.10 17.18
C ASN A 298 5.64 -3.77 18.36
N SER A 299 5.69 -5.11 18.38
CA SER A 299 6.20 -5.85 19.52
C SER A 299 7.54 -6.52 19.22
N TRP A 300 8.38 -6.67 20.25
CA TRP A 300 9.70 -7.31 20.12
C TRP A 300 9.61 -8.79 19.64
N TRP A 301 8.53 -9.49 19.94
CA TRP A 301 8.27 -10.84 19.44
C TRP A 301 7.87 -10.83 17.98
N GLU A 302 6.99 -9.91 17.59
CA GLU A 302 6.57 -9.70 16.22
C GLU A 302 7.74 -9.22 15.38
N GLU A 303 8.62 -8.37 15.91
CA GLU A 303 9.80 -7.88 15.21
C GLU A 303 10.76 -9.01 14.77
N LYS A 304 11.01 -10.01 15.63
CA LYS A 304 11.82 -11.18 15.26
C LYS A 304 11.17 -12.02 14.19
N GLN A 305 9.87 -12.26 14.29
CA GLN A 305 9.11 -13.03 13.32
C GLN A 305 8.97 -12.28 12.00
N ALA A 306 8.68 -10.98 12.04
CA ALA A 306 8.62 -10.12 10.89
C ALA A 306 9.96 -10.04 10.16
N LYS A 307 11.06 -9.78 10.84
CA LYS A 307 12.40 -9.76 10.22
C LYS A 307 12.70 -11.05 9.46
N LYS A 308 12.29 -12.21 10.00
CA LYS A 308 12.46 -13.50 9.33
C LYS A 308 11.57 -13.59 8.09
N GLN A 309 10.30 -13.21 8.20
CA GLN A 309 9.34 -13.27 7.08
C GLN A 309 9.67 -12.25 6.00
N THR A 310 10.01 -11.02 6.38
CA THR A 310 10.47 -9.98 5.44
C THR A 310 11.70 -10.44 4.67
N ARG A 311 12.70 -11.04 5.35
CA ARG A 311 13.89 -11.59 4.69
C ARG A 311 13.53 -12.71 3.72
N ILE A 312 12.63 -13.62 4.11
CA ILE A 312 12.17 -14.69 3.23
C ILE A 312 11.44 -14.10 2.02
N ALA A 313 10.53 -13.15 2.22
CA ALA A 313 9.82 -12.50 1.13
C ALA A 313 10.78 -11.80 0.14
N ILE A 314 11.75 -11.04 0.64
CA ILE A 314 12.76 -10.39 -0.21
C ILE A 314 13.58 -11.43 -0.98
N ILE A 315 14.03 -12.51 -0.33
CA ILE A 315 14.77 -13.58 -0.99
C ILE A 315 13.93 -14.23 -2.09
N VAL A 316 12.66 -14.54 -1.83
CA VAL A 316 11.74 -15.13 -2.81
C VAL A 316 11.53 -14.19 -3.99
N TRP A 317 11.24 -12.90 -3.75
CA TRP A 317 11.06 -11.91 -4.81
C TRP A 317 12.35 -11.70 -5.62
N MET A 318 13.50 -11.63 -4.97
CA MET A 318 14.79 -11.51 -5.65
C MET A 318 15.13 -12.76 -6.47
N ALA A 319 14.88 -13.95 -5.94
CA ALA A 319 15.07 -15.19 -6.69
C ALA A 319 14.17 -15.23 -7.94
N LEU A 320 12.89 -14.84 -7.80
CA LEU A 320 11.97 -14.73 -8.93
C LEU A 320 12.47 -13.71 -9.96
N LEU A 321 12.97 -12.54 -9.52
CA LEU A 321 13.54 -11.53 -10.42
C LEU A 321 14.74 -12.06 -11.21
N ILE A 322 15.64 -12.79 -10.55
CA ILE A 322 16.81 -13.39 -11.21
C ILE A 322 16.35 -14.43 -12.24
N VAL A 323 15.41 -15.32 -11.87
CA VAL A 323 14.87 -16.32 -12.80
C VAL A 323 14.21 -15.65 -14.01
N LEU A 324 13.39 -14.62 -13.79
CA LEU A 324 12.76 -13.86 -14.87
C LEU A 324 13.80 -13.16 -15.75
N SER A 325 14.83 -12.55 -15.17
CA SER A 325 15.90 -11.91 -15.93
C SER A 325 16.67 -12.92 -16.81
N ILE A 326 16.90 -14.14 -16.31
CA ILE A 326 17.53 -15.21 -17.11
C ILE A 326 16.60 -15.63 -18.25
N LEU A 327 15.30 -15.83 -17.98
CA LEU A 327 14.33 -16.19 -19.01
C LEU A 327 14.22 -15.12 -20.10
N ILE A 328 14.21 -13.84 -19.72
CA ILE A 328 14.17 -12.72 -20.66
C ILE A 328 15.43 -12.72 -21.54
N ASN A 329 16.61 -12.92 -20.96
CA ASN A 329 17.84 -12.99 -21.73
C ASN A 329 17.90 -14.20 -22.68
N LEU A 330 17.25 -15.33 -22.33
CA LEU A 330 17.16 -16.50 -23.22
C LEU A 330 16.17 -16.31 -24.36
N GLU A 331 15.13 -15.50 -24.17
CA GLU A 331 14.08 -15.27 -25.19
C GLU A 331 14.43 -14.11 -26.13
N PHE A 332 15.11 -13.07 -25.64
CA PHE A 332 15.39 -11.83 -26.37
C PHE A 332 16.89 -11.56 -26.62
N GLY A 333 17.81 -12.37 -26.08
CA GLY A 333 19.26 -12.29 -26.32
C GLY A 333 19.68 -13.32 -27.34
#